data_c73a4c93644eb48eb0d63a665fd654cc
#
_entry.id   c73a4c93644eb48eb0d63a665fd654cc
#
_cell.length_a   1.000
_cell.length_b   1.000
_cell.length_c   1.000
_cell.angle_alpha   90.00
_cell.angle_beta   90.00
_cell.angle_gamma   90.00
#
_symmetry.space_group_name_H-M   'P 1'
#
loop_
_entity.id
_entity.type
_entity.pdbx_description
1 polymer ?
#
loop_
_entity_poly.entity_id
_entity_poly.type
_entity_poly.pdbx_seq_one_letter_code
_entity_poly.pdbx_strand_id
1 'polypeptide(L)'
;RSTLFPYTTLFRSSCLIALVGEDGSLLYSFYSNNNGSPLATAIRSIKEIYTLLPPKAKIVHSCSTGYGEALLKAALMLDDGEVETVAHFYAAAFFDPEVDCILDIGGQDMKCIKIKNQTVDSVQLNEACSSGCGSFIETFAKSLNYSVQDFAKEALFAKNPIDLGTRCTVFMNSKVKQAQKEGASVADISAGLAYSVIKNALFKVIKLSDASQLGKNIVVQGGTFYNDAVLRSFEKIAGVECVRPDIAGIMGAFGAALIARERHEAGYQTSMLSIEQINALTFDTKLARCQGCTNHCLLTINRFYLLCPLPSKDCMYKEIH
;
A
#
# COMPACT_ATOMS: atom_id res chain seq x y z
N ARG A 1 -8.98 12.49 27.32
CA ARG A 1 -9.66 12.32 26.01
C ARG A 1 -8.60 11.85 25.05
N SER A 2 -8.76 10.66 24.47
CA SER A 2 -7.83 10.18 23.45
C SER A 2 -8.30 10.69 22.08
N THR A 3 -7.49 11.55 21.48
CA THR A 3 -7.71 12.10 20.14
C THR A 3 -7.14 11.08 19.15
N LEU A 4 -7.89 10.67 18.13
CA LEU A 4 -7.53 9.61 17.22
C LEU A 4 -7.64 10.06 15.76
N PHE A 5 -6.74 9.60 14.92
CA PHE A 5 -6.65 9.93 13.49
C PHE A 5 -6.72 8.65 12.66
N PRO A 6 -7.91 8.27 12.16
CA PRO A 6 -8.06 7.12 11.28
C PRO A 6 -7.70 7.47 9.86
N TYR A 7 -7.21 6.46 9.17
CA TYR A 7 -6.84 6.57 7.79
C TYR A 7 -7.15 5.30 6.99
N THR A 8 -7.53 5.47 5.73
CA THR A 8 -7.82 4.37 4.81
C THR A 8 -7.11 4.53 3.48
N THR A 9 -6.31 3.53 3.08
CA THR A 9 -5.74 3.43 1.73
C THR A 9 -6.44 2.33 0.95
N LEU A 10 -6.91 2.64 -0.26
CA LEU A 10 -7.40 1.65 -1.20
C LEU A 10 -6.38 1.43 -2.31
N PHE A 11 -5.75 0.26 -2.31
CA PHE A 11 -5.04 -0.25 -3.47
C PHE A 11 -6.00 -0.99 -4.41
N ARG A 12 -5.57 -1.28 -5.65
CA ARG A 12 -6.36 -2.05 -6.61
C ARG A 12 -6.90 -3.36 -6.03
N SER A 13 -6.16 -4.00 -5.13
CA SER A 13 -6.50 -5.31 -4.55
C SER A 13 -6.65 -5.31 -3.04
N SER A 14 -6.25 -4.26 -2.33
CA SER A 14 -6.19 -4.23 -0.85
C SER A 14 -6.80 -2.98 -0.27
N CYS A 15 -7.32 -3.10 0.95
CA CYS A 15 -7.77 -2.01 1.80
C CYS A 15 -6.89 -2.00 3.05
N LEU A 16 -6.29 -0.86 3.35
CA LEU A 16 -5.42 -0.65 4.49
C LEU A 16 -6.01 0.46 5.36
N ILE A 17 -6.00 0.29 6.67
CA ILE A 17 -6.40 1.33 7.62
C ILE A 17 -5.35 1.40 8.72
N ALA A 18 -5.03 2.61 9.14
CA ALA A 18 -4.22 2.89 10.31
C ALA A 18 -4.92 3.91 11.21
N LEU A 19 -4.78 3.74 12.50
CA LEU A 19 -5.27 4.67 13.51
C LEU A 19 -4.08 5.09 14.36
N VAL A 20 -3.81 6.38 14.43
CA VAL A 20 -2.70 6.92 15.24
C VAL A 20 -3.20 7.77 16.40
N GLY A 21 -2.42 7.81 17.46
CA GLY A 21 -2.63 8.69 18.61
C GLY A 21 -2.08 10.10 18.38
N GLU A 22 -2.27 10.97 19.36
CA GLU A 22 -1.74 12.35 19.37
C GLU A 22 -0.20 12.38 19.28
N ASP A 23 0.47 11.36 19.82
CA ASP A 23 1.93 11.20 19.78
C ASP A 23 2.45 10.60 18.47
N GLY A 24 1.55 10.21 17.55
CA GLY A 24 1.88 9.53 16.30
C GLY A 24 2.07 8.02 16.43
N SER A 25 1.88 7.44 17.62
CA SER A 25 1.92 5.99 17.80
C SER A 25 0.80 5.30 17.04
N LEU A 26 1.11 4.17 16.40
CA LEU A 26 0.12 3.32 15.74
C LEU A 26 -0.70 2.57 16.80
N LEU A 27 -1.98 2.84 16.87
CA LEU A 27 -2.91 2.24 17.84
C LEU A 27 -3.66 1.05 17.26
N TYR A 28 -3.97 1.09 15.97
CA TYR A 28 -4.67 0.03 15.26
C TYR A 28 -4.25 0.03 13.79
N SER A 29 -4.19 -1.16 13.22
CA SER A 29 -3.98 -1.32 11.79
C SER A 29 -4.85 -2.45 11.24
N PHE A 30 -5.29 -2.28 9.99
CA PHE A 30 -6.04 -3.28 9.26
C PHE A 30 -5.44 -3.44 7.86
N TYR A 31 -5.32 -4.67 7.44
CA TYR A 31 -4.92 -5.04 6.09
C TYR A 31 -5.83 -6.16 5.59
N SER A 32 -6.50 -5.97 4.47
CA SER A 32 -7.31 -7.01 3.84
C SER A 32 -7.32 -6.88 2.32
N ASN A 33 -7.47 -8.00 1.65
CA ASN A 33 -7.86 -7.99 0.24
C ASN A 33 -9.29 -7.42 0.11
N ASN A 34 -9.52 -6.57 -0.89
CA ASN A 34 -10.81 -5.92 -1.09
C ASN A 34 -11.80 -6.77 -1.91
N ASN A 35 -11.36 -7.91 -2.45
CA ASN A 35 -12.19 -8.86 -3.22
C ASN A 35 -13.04 -8.19 -4.31
N GLY A 36 -12.53 -7.12 -4.92
CA GLY A 36 -13.24 -6.34 -5.94
C GLY A 36 -14.28 -5.36 -5.40
N SER A 37 -14.45 -5.25 -4.07
CA SER A 37 -15.36 -4.31 -3.43
C SER A 37 -14.65 -3.44 -2.39
N PRO A 38 -13.84 -2.47 -2.84
CA PRO A 38 -13.00 -1.66 -1.96
C PRO A 38 -13.81 -0.85 -0.95
N LEU A 39 -14.89 -0.21 -1.39
CA LEU A 39 -15.72 0.62 -0.53
C LEU A 39 -16.43 -0.20 0.56
N ALA A 40 -17.01 -1.35 0.21
CA ALA A 40 -17.66 -2.21 1.19
C ALA A 40 -16.66 -2.74 2.23
N THR A 41 -15.43 -3.06 1.80
CA THR A 41 -14.37 -3.49 2.71
C THR A 41 -13.95 -2.36 3.65
N ALA A 42 -13.79 -1.13 3.15
CA ALA A 42 -13.46 0.02 3.98
C ALA A 42 -14.57 0.32 5.01
N ILE A 43 -15.83 0.34 4.59
CA ILE A 43 -16.99 0.55 5.50
C ILE A 43 -17.00 -0.51 6.60
N ARG A 44 -16.84 -1.79 6.25
CA ARG A 44 -16.80 -2.88 7.23
C ARG A 44 -15.69 -2.69 8.26
N SER A 45 -14.49 -2.36 7.79
CA SER A 45 -13.32 -2.20 8.65
C SER A 45 -13.44 -0.98 9.56
N ILE A 46 -14.01 0.12 9.07
CA ILE A 46 -14.28 1.30 9.91
C ILE A 46 -15.32 0.98 10.98
N LYS A 47 -16.38 0.23 10.64
CA LYS A 47 -17.35 -0.25 11.65
C LYS A 47 -16.67 -1.08 12.74
N GLU A 48 -15.74 -1.96 12.36
CA GLU A 48 -14.96 -2.75 13.31
C GLU A 48 -14.12 -1.85 14.23
N ILE A 49 -13.42 -0.84 13.67
CA ILE A 49 -12.68 0.14 14.48
C ILE A 49 -13.56 0.79 15.53
N TYR A 50 -14.76 1.26 15.15
CA TYR A 50 -15.68 1.88 16.10
C TYR A 50 -16.10 0.95 17.24
N THR A 51 -16.14 -0.37 17.03
CA THR A 51 -16.42 -1.33 18.11
C THR A 51 -15.26 -1.50 19.08
N LEU A 52 -14.03 -1.22 18.62
CA LEU A 52 -12.80 -1.36 19.39
C LEU A 52 -12.42 -0.06 20.12
N LEU A 53 -12.99 1.08 19.71
CA LEU A 53 -12.67 2.37 20.32
C LEU A 53 -13.15 2.42 21.77
N PRO A 54 -12.31 2.90 22.70
CA PRO A 54 -12.75 3.19 24.06
C PRO A 54 -13.89 4.23 24.08
N PRO A 55 -14.83 4.16 25.02
CA PRO A 55 -16.03 5.03 25.03
C PRO A 55 -15.76 6.54 25.02
N LYS A 56 -14.54 6.96 25.44
CA LYS A 56 -14.12 8.37 25.46
C LYS A 56 -13.22 8.77 24.30
N ALA A 57 -12.84 7.82 23.44
CA ALA A 57 -12.01 8.07 22.27
C ALA A 57 -12.88 8.69 21.16
N LYS A 58 -12.32 9.63 20.44
CA LYS A 58 -12.98 10.28 19.31
C LYS A 58 -12.01 10.36 18.13
N ILE A 59 -12.55 10.09 16.96
CA ILE A 59 -11.92 10.42 15.70
C ILE A 59 -12.07 11.92 15.50
N VAL A 60 -10.99 12.63 15.29
CA VAL A 60 -11.00 14.10 15.21
C VAL A 60 -10.58 14.63 13.85
N HIS A 61 -9.88 13.82 13.06
CA HIS A 61 -9.46 14.16 11.71
C HIS A 61 -9.21 12.88 10.91
N SER A 62 -9.48 12.90 9.62
CA SER A 62 -9.42 11.75 8.74
C SER A 62 -8.82 12.11 7.39
N CYS A 63 -8.05 11.18 6.81
CA CYS A 63 -7.42 11.37 5.51
C CYS A 63 -7.55 10.11 4.65
N SER A 64 -7.59 10.20 3.34
CA SER A 64 -7.54 9.09 2.40
C SER A 64 -6.39 9.24 1.41
N THR A 65 -5.86 8.11 0.87
CA THR A 65 -4.83 8.13 -0.19
C THR A 65 -4.96 6.92 -1.10
N GLY A 66 -4.09 6.83 -2.10
CA GLY A 66 -4.07 5.76 -3.09
C GLY A 66 -5.16 5.90 -4.14
N TYR A 67 -5.34 4.86 -4.97
CA TYR A 67 -6.29 4.90 -6.09
C TYR A 67 -7.76 5.14 -5.71
N GLY A 68 -8.14 4.82 -4.49
CA GLY A 68 -9.50 5.01 -3.98
C GLY A 68 -9.69 6.27 -3.15
N GLU A 69 -8.71 7.17 -3.14
CA GLU A 69 -8.71 8.38 -2.30
C GLU A 69 -10.01 9.17 -2.47
N ALA A 70 -10.31 9.63 -3.66
CA ALA A 70 -11.49 10.45 -3.94
C ALA A 70 -12.81 9.72 -3.64
N LEU A 71 -12.88 8.41 -3.94
CA LEU A 71 -14.04 7.58 -3.66
C LEU A 71 -14.32 7.49 -2.16
N LEU A 72 -13.31 7.23 -1.34
CA LEU A 72 -13.46 7.12 0.10
C LEU A 72 -13.74 8.46 0.75
N LYS A 73 -13.00 9.49 0.34
CA LYS A 73 -13.23 10.86 0.82
C LYS A 73 -14.67 11.26 0.63
N ALA A 74 -15.20 10.99 -0.53
CA ALA A 74 -16.56 11.34 -0.84
C ALA A 74 -17.60 10.46 -0.14
N ALA A 75 -17.41 9.14 -0.13
CA ALA A 75 -18.36 8.20 0.46
C ALA A 75 -18.50 8.34 1.99
N LEU A 76 -17.40 8.64 2.65
CA LEU A 76 -17.32 8.71 4.11
C LEU A 76 -17.18 10.15 4.63
N MET A 77 -17.19 11.15 3.74
CA MET A 77 -16.98 12.56 4.04
C MET A 77 -15.68 12.81 4.81
N LEU A 78 -14.59 12.11 4.41
CA LEU A 78 -13.29 12.28 5.06
C LEU A 78 -12.78 13.71 4.87
N ASP A 79 -12.05 14.20 5.87
CA ASP A 79 -11.59 15.58 5.93
C ASP A 79 -10.58 15.88 4.81
N ASP A 80 -9.61 14.98 4.62
CA ASP A 80 -8.54 15.15 3.63
C ASP A 80 -8.42 13.97 2.66
N GLY A 81 -7.79 14.27 1.54
CA GLY A 81 -7.19 13.32 0.62
C GLY A 81 -5.75 13.72 0.35
N GLU A 82 -4.85 12.75 0.19
CA GLU A 82 -3.44 13.02 -0.06
C GLU A 82 -2.89 12.09 -1.14
N VAL A 83 -1.89 12.59 -1.87
CA VAL A 83 -1.17 11.82 -2.87
C VAL A 83 -0.40 10.68 -2.19
N GLU A 84 -0.50 9.48 -2.73
CA GLU A 84 0.06 8.27 -2.14
C GLU A 84 1.57 8.38 -1.86
N THR A 85 2.34 8.98 -2.78
CA THR A 85 3.79 9.16 -2.62
C THR A 85 4.14 10.11 -1.47
N VAL A 86 3.30 11.11 -1.20
CA VAL A 86 3.46 12.01 -0.05
C VAL A 86 3.17 11.25 1.24
N ALA A 87 2.11 10.45 1.28
CA ALA A 87 1.82 9.61 2.45
C ALA A 87 2.96 8.61 2.74
N HIS A 88 3.52 7.97 1.71
CA HIS A 88 4.70 7.10 1.87
C HIS A 88 5.91 7.86 2.41
N PHE A 89 6.13 9.10 1.98
CA PHE A 89 7.22 9.93 2.50
C PHE A 89 7.02 10.27 3.98
N TYR A 90 5.83 10.72 4.38
CA TYR A 90 5.54 11.01 5.79
C TYR A 90 5.79 9.80 6.70
N ALA A 91 5.36 8.62 6.26
CA ALA A 91 5.63 7.39 6.99
C ALA A 91 7.12 7.07 7.09
N ALA A 92 7.86 7.20 5.99
CA ALA A 92 9.29 6.93 5.98
C ALA A 92 10.07 7.91 6.85
N ALA A 93 9.77 9.21 6.76
CA ALA A 93 10.40 10.26 7.54
C ALA A 93 10.14 10.12 9.06
N PHE A 94 9.04 9.47 9.45
CA PHE A 94 8.79 9.15 10.86
C PHE A 94 9.80 8.13 11.42
N PHE A 95 10.26 7.18 10.60
CA PHE A 95 11.25 6.17 11.00
C PHE A 95 12.69 6.61 10.72
N ASP A 96 12.90 7.36 9.66
CA ASP A 96 14.19 7.93 9.29
C ASP A 96 14.00 9.35 8.76
N PRO A 97 14.19 10.39 9.60
CA PRO A 97 14.04 11.78 9.20
C PRO A 97 14.99 12.22 8.06
N GLU A 98 16.10 11.52 7.87
CA GLU A 98 17.12 11.81 6.84
C GLU A 98 16.95 10.95 5.59
N VAL A 99 15.78 10.33 5.40
CA VAL A 99 15.53 9.42 4.27
C VAL A 99 15.83 10.07 2.92
N ASP A 100 16.67 9.43 2.11
CA ASP A 100 17.04 9.84 0.74
C ASP A 100 16.18 9.15 -0.32
N CYS A 101 15.80 7.89 -0.03
CA CYS A 101 15.11 7.03 -0.98
C CYS A 101 14.15 6.09 -0.27
N ILE A 102 12.96 6.01 -0.83
CA ILE A 102 11.96 5.03 -0.42
C ILE A 102 11.78 4.03 -1.55
N LEU A 103 11.95 2.75 -1.24
CA LEU A 103 11.65 1.67 -2.16
C LEU A 103 10.43 0.91 -1.63
N ASP A 104 9.29 1.13 -2.26
CA ASP A 104 8.04 0.44 -1.95
C ASP A 104 7.83 -0.69 -2.96
N ILE A 105 7.75 -1.94 -2.48
CA ILE A 105 7.43 -3.09 -3.33
C ILE A 105 6.18 -3.78 -2.78
N GLY A 106 5.09 -3.52 -3.44
CA GLY A 106 3.80 -4.15 -3.18
C GLY A 106 3.66 -5.55 -3.80
N GLY A 107 2.45 -6.07 -3.77
CA GLY A 107 2.12 -7.34 -4.42
C GLY A 107 2.11 -7.26 -5.95
N GLN A 108 1.71 -6.12 -6.52
CA GLN A 108 1.50 -5.94 -7.98
C GLN A 108 2.17 -4.70 -8.55
N ASP A 109 2.60 -3.78 -7.73
CA ASP A 109 3.25 -2.53 -8.11
C ASP A 109 4.53 -2.31 -7.32
N MET A 110 5.34 -1.40 -7.79
CA MET A 110 6.48 -0.91 -7.05
C MET A 110 6.69 0.57 -7.34
N LYS A 111 7.24 1.26 -6.34
CA LYS A 111 7.56 2.68 -6.40
C LYS A 111 8.97 2.90 -5.85
N CYS A 112 9.73 3.73 -6.53
CA CYS A 112 10.96 4.31 -5.98
C CYS A 112 10.75 5.81 -5.88
N ILE A 113 10.78 6.33 -4.67
CA ILE A 113 10.55 7.74 -4.36
C ILE A 113 11.88 8.31 -3.88
N LYS A 114 12.42 9.26 -4.62
CA LYS A 114 13.62 10.00 -4.23
C LYS A 114 13.22 11.23 -3.43
N ILE A 115 13.94 11.44 -2.34
CA ILE A 115 13.72 12.56 -1.43
C ILE A 115 14.93 13.50 -1.52
N LYS A 116 14.65 14.78 -1.59
CA LYS A 116 15.66 15.83 -1.56
C LYS A 116 15.11 17.03 -0.81
N ASN A 117 15.89 17.58 0.10
CA ASN A 117 15.47 18.70 0.95
C ASN A 117 14.11 18.46 1.64
N GLN A 118 13.90 17.25 2.15
CA GLN A 118 12.67 16.83 2.83
C GLN A 118 11.40 16.97 1.97
N THR A 119 11.55 16.81 0.67
CA THR A 119 10.44 16.81 -0.28
C THR A 119 10.61 15.69 -1.31
N VAL A 120 9.50 15.24 -1.88
CA VAL A 120 9.53 14.26 -2.97
C VAL A 120 10.10 14.93 -4.21
N ASP A 121 11.30 14.51 -4.64
CA ASP A 121 12.00 15.03 -5.81
C ASP A 121 11.59 14.33 -7.09
N SER A 122 11.55 13.00 -7.07
CA SER A 122 11.14 12.21 -8.22
C SER A 122 10.54 10.88 -7.82
N VAL A 123 9.67 10.35 -8.68
CA VAL A 123 8.97 9.08 -8.48
C VAL A 123 9.09 8.23 -9.73
N GLN A 124 9.51 7.00 -9.56
CA GLN A 124 9.51 5.98 -10.60
C GLN A 124 8.54 4.86 -10.22
N LEU A 125 7.60 4.57 -11.11
CA LEU A 125 6.52 3.63 -10.88
C LEU A 125 6.61 2.45 -11.85
N ASN A 126 6.23 1.27 -11.37
CA ASN A 126 5.92 0.13 -12.21
C ASN A 126 4.62 -0.52 -11.75
N GLU A 127 3.58 -0.33 -12.53
CA GLU A 127 2.25 -0.90 -12.31
C GLU A 127 1.89 -1.96 -13.35
N ALA A 128 2.72 -2.10 -14.38
CA ALA A 128 2.41 -2.91 -15.55
C ALA A 128 3.02 -4.31 -15.50
N CYS A 129 4.04 -4.54 -14.66
CA CYS A 129 4.79 -5.79 -14.65
C CYS A 129 5.06 -6.30 -13.24
N SER A 130 4.53 -7.48 -12.94
CA SER A 130 4.71 -8.14 -11.64
C SER A 130 6.11 -8.72 -11.39
N SER A 131 7.02 -8.70 -12.38
CA SER A 131 8.35 -9.35 -12.26
C SER A 131 9.26 -8.71 -11.20
N GLY A 132 8.94 -7.51 -10.74
CA GLY A 132 9.60 -6.82 -9.62
C GLY A 132 8.75 -6.76 -8.35
N CYS A 133 7.66 -7.51 -8.24
CA CYS A 133 6.66 -7.40 -7.19
C CYS A 133 6.42 -8.73 -6.46
N GLY A 134 5.76 -8.69 -5.32
CA GLY A 134 5.55 -9.84 -4.44
C GLY A 134 4.71 -10.97 -5.05
N SER A 135 3.73 -10.67 -5.91
CA SER A 135 2.91 -11.68 -6.58
C SER A 135 3.73 -12.65 -7.45
N PHE A 136 4.90 -12.21 -7.89
CA PHE A 136 5.84 -13.06 -8.59
C PHE A 136 6.37 -14.19 -7.69
N ILE A 137 6.84 -13.86 -6.49
CA ILE A 137 7.32 -14.83 -5.50
C ILE A 137 6.17 -15.75 -5.06
N GLU A 138 4.99 -15.18 -4.81
CA GLU A 138 3.79 -15.93 -4.42
C GLU A 138 3.41 -16.99 -5.46
N THR A 139 3.46 -16.65 -6.74
CA THR A 139 3.15 -17.56 -7.83
C THR A 139 4.10 -18.76 -7.83
N PHE A 140 5.39 -18.55 -7.62
CA PHE A 140 6.37 -19.64 -7.56
C PHE A 140 6.25 -20.45 -6.28
N ALA A 141 6.05 -19.84 -5.13
CA ALA A 141 5.81 -20.54 -3.87
C ALA A 141 4.64 -21.53 -4.02
N LYS A 142 3.49 -21.06 -4.53
CA LYS A 142 2.32 -21.90 -4.81
C LYS A 142 2.62 -23.03 -5.79
N SER A 143 3.38 -22.77 -6.85
CA SER A 143 3.73 -23.78 -7.85
C SER A 143 4.63 -24.91 -7.30
N LEU A 144 5.32 -24.63 -6.19
CA LEU A 144 6.18 -25.56 -5.47
C LEU A 144 5.52 -26.14 -4.23
N ASN A 145 4.21 -25.86 -4.01
CA ASN A 145 3.42 -26.29 -2.85
C ASN A 145 3.96 -25.74 -1.50
N TYR A 146 4.50 -24.52 -1.51
CA TYR A 146 4.93 -23.83 -0.29
C TYR A 146 3.97 -22.68 0.04
N SER A 147 3.84 -22.38 1.33
CA SER A 147 3.34 -21.07 1.75
C SER A 147 4.39 -20.00 1.38
N VAL A 148 3.97 -18.73 1.19
CA VAL A 148 4.91 -17.63 0.89
C VAL A 148 5.92 -17.46 2.02
N GLN A 149 5.47 -17.65 3.26
CA GLN A 149 6.30 -17.53 4.46
C GLN A 149 7.37 -18.62 4.56
N ASP A 150 6.97 -19.88 4.33
CA ASP A 150 7.92 -20.99 4.39
C ASP A 150 8.90 -20.94 3.22
N PHE A 151 8.41 -20.54 2.04
CA PHE A 151 9.26 -20.32 0.87
C PHE A 151 10.31 -19.22 1.11
N ALA A 152 9.93 -18.13 1.80
CA ALA A 152 10.83 -17.07 2.20
C ALA A 152 11.90 -17.54 3.21
N LYS A 153 11.49 -18.38 4.19
CA LYS A 153 12.42 -18.96 5.18
C LYS A 153 13.45 -19.88 4.51
N GLU A 154 13.00 -20.75 3.59
CA GLU A 154 13.91 -21.61 2.83
C GLU A 154 15.03 -20.83 2.15
N ALA A 155 14.72 -19.68 1.57
CA ALA A 155 15.70 -18.86 0.86
C ALA A 155 16.90 -18.43 1.72
N LEU A 156 16.72 -18.27 3.03
CA LEU A 156 17.79 -17.90 3.95
C LEU A 156 18.84 -18.99 4.13
N PHE A 157 18.51 -20.23 3.81
CA PHE A 157 19.41 -21.39 3.90
C PHE A 157 20.02 -21.77 2.55
N ALA A 158 19.82 -20.97 1.50
CA ALA A 158 20.38 -21.21 0.18
C ALA A 158 21.92 -21.24 0.22
N LYS A 159 22.49 -22.29 -0.35
CA LYS A 159 23.96 -22.41 -0.48
C LYS A 159 24.45 -21.85 -1.80
N ASN A 160 23.71 -22.05 -2.87
CA ASN A 160 24.04 -21.64 -4.23
C ASN A 160 22.80 -21.06 -4.92
N PRO A 161 22.37 -19.81 -4.57
CA PRO A 161 21.22 -19.18 -5.19
C PRO A 161 21.31 -19.18 -6.71
N ILE A 162 20.28 -19.66 -7.39
CA ILE A 162 20.27 -19.72 -8.87
C ILE A 162 20.21 -18.32 -9.47
N ASP A 163 21.00 -18.05 -10.50
CA ASP A 163 20.91 -16.79 -11.23
C ASP A 163 19.79 -16.83 -12.27
N LEU A 164 18.66 -16.26 -11.91
CA LEU A 164 17.50 -16.10 -12.80
C LEU A 164 17.61 -14.87 -13.72
N GLY A 165 18.53 -13.96 -13.42
CA GLY A 165 18.72 -12.70 -14.14
C GLY A 165 17.56 -11.74 -13.95
N THR A 166 17.40 -10.81 -14.90
CA THR A 166 16.34 -9.77 -14.91
C THR A 166 15.35 -10.02 -16.05
N ARG A 167 14.54 -11.06 -15.96
CA ARG A 167 13.62 -11.45 -17.03
C ARG A 167 12.16 -11.33 -16.61
N CYS A 168 11.26 -11.27 -17.60
CA CYS A 168 9.83 -11.38 -17.39
C CYS A 168 9.47 -12.73 -16.75
N THR A 169 8.43 -12.77 -15.94
CA THR A 169 7.89 -13.92 -15.21
C THR A 169 7.72 -15.16 -16.10
N VAL A 170 7.24 -14.95 -17.34
CA VAL A 170 7.00 -16.04 -18.30
C VAL A 170 8.31 -16.79 -18.62
N PHE A 171 9.39 -16.05 -18.90
CA PHE A 171 10.69 -16.65 -19.21
C PHE A 171 11.38 -17.25 -17.97
N MET A 172 11.12 -16.70 -16.78
CA MET A 172 11.68 -17.25 -15.56
C MET A 172 11.08 -18.62 -15.20
N ASN A 173 9.80 -18.84 -15.51
CA ASN A 173 9.18 -20.14 -15.27
C ASN A 173 9.96 -21.28 -15.96
N SER A 174 10.41 -21.07 -17.19
CA SER A 174 11.25 -22.03 -17.89
C SER A 174 12.60 -22.28 -17.20
N LYS A 175 13.25 -21.22 -16.73
CA LYS A 175 14.51 -21.31 -16.00
C LYS A 175 14.37 -22.03 -14.65
N VAL A 176 13.30 -21.71 -13.89
CA VAL A 176 13.02 -22.39 -12.63
C VAL A 176 12.78 -23.89 -12.86
N LYS A 177 11.98 -24.26 -13.88
CA LYS A 177 11.75 -25.67 -14.25
C LYS A 177 13.05 -26.37 -14.68
N GLN A 178 13.93 -25.68 -15.38
CA GLN A 178 15.24 -26.21 -15.75
C GLN A 178 16.10 -26.45 -14.50
N ALA A 179 16.20 -25.45 -13.61
CA ALA A 179 16.95 -25.58 -12.37
C ALA A 179 16.47 -26.74 -11.49
N GLN A 180 15.14 -26.96 -11.43
CA GLN A 180 14.55 -28.13 -10.74
C GLN A 180 15.03 -29.45 -11.36
N LYS A 181 15.05 -29.56 -12.71
CA LYS A 181 15.54 -30.76 -13.42
C LYS A 181 17.03 -30.99 -13.19
N GLU A 182 17.79 -29.94 -13.01
CA GLU A 182 19.23 -29.96 -12.71
C GLU A 182 19.53 -30.21 -11.21
N GLY A 183 18.48 -30.36 -10.38
CA GLY A 183 18.62 -30.72 -8.97
C GLY A 183 18.82 -29.53 -8.02
N ALA A 184 18.51 -28.30 -8.45
CA ALA A 184 18.54 -27.13 -7.56
C ALA A 184 17.57 -27.32 -6.39
N SER A 185 18.01 -26.97 -5.19
CA SER A 185 17.17 -27.00 -4.00
C SER A 185 16.09 -25.91 -4.03
N VAL A 186 15.00 -26.14 -3.27
CA VAL A 186 13.96 -25.10 -3.11
C VAL A 186 14.55 -23.83 -2.50
N ALA A 187 15.49 -23.96 -1.58
CA ALA A 187 16.22 -22.85 -0.98
C ALA A 187 16.95 -22.01 -2.04
N ASP A 188 17.71 -22.64 -2.94
CA ASP A 188 18.45 -21.96 -4.00
C ASP A 188 17.54 -21.30 -5.03
N ILE A 189 16.39 -21.91 -5.33
CA ILE A 189 15.35 -21.36 -6.21
C ILE A 189 14.71 -20.13 -5.56
N SER A 190 14.30 -20.23 -4.29
CA SER A 190 13.64 -19.15 -3.56
C SER A 190 14.57 -17.92 -3.42
N ALA A 191 15.82 -18.16 -3.05
CA ALA A 191 16.83 -17.09 -2.97
C ALA A 191 17.08 -16.45 -4.36
N GLY A 192 17.19 -17.24 -5.41
CA GLY A 192 17.33 -16.76 -6.77
C GLY A 192 16.19 -15.87 -7.22
N LEU A 193 14.95 -16.21 -6.82
CA LEU A 193 13.76 -15.40 -7.07
C LEU A 193 13.80 -14.08 -6.30
N ALA A 194 14.20 -14.10 -5.03
CA ALA A 194 14.35 -12.88 -4.22
C ALA A 194 15.38 -11.92 -4.85
N TYR A 195 16.54 -12.43 -5.26
CA TYR A 195 17.53 -11.64 -6.01
C TYR A 195 16.97 -11.08 -7.32
N SER A 196 16.21 -11.89 -8.05
CA SER A 196 15.63 -11.47 -9.33
C SER A 196 14.59 -10.36 -9.18
N VAL A 197 13.75 -10.42 -8.16
CA VAL A 197 12.80 -9.34 -7.84
C VAL A 197 13.55 -8.03 -7.64
N ILE A 198 14.57 -8.02 -6.81
CA ILE A 198 15.35 -6.80 -6.54
C ILE A 198 16.14 -6.35 -7.77
N LYS A 199 16.79 -7.26 -8.50
CA LYS A 199 17.47 -6.91 -9.76
C LYS A 199 16.50 -6.27 -10.77
N ASN A 200 15.30 -6.80 -10.91
CA ASN A 200 14.26 -6.22 -11.78
C ASN A 200 13.84 -4.82 -11.29
N ALA A 201 13.61 -4.68 -9.99
CA ALA A 201 13.27 -3.40 -9.38
C ALA A 201 14.34 -2.34 -9.67
N LEU A 202 15.59 -2.61 -9.32
CA LEU A 202 16.67 -1.64 -9.39
C LEU A 202 17.13 -1.35 -10.83
N PHE A 203 17.36 -2.40 -11.64
CA PHE A 203 18.01 -2.23 -12.93
C PHE A 203 17.07 -2.12 -14.12
N LYS A 204 15.82 -2.64 -14.02
CA LYS A 204 14.85 -2.53 -15.11
C LYS A 204 13.84 -1.42 -14.92
N VAL A 205 13.32 -1.28 -13.71
CA VAL A 205 12.29 -0.29 -13.41
C VAL A 205 12.93 1.05 -13.09
N ILE A 206 13.76 1.08 -12.05
CA ILE A 206 14.46 2.30 -11.62
C ILE A 206 15.59 2.67 -12.59
N LYS A 207 16.08 1.70 -13.38
CA LYS A 207 17.16 1.87 -14.37
C LYS A 207 18.43 2.45 -13.77
N LEU A 208 18.78 2.02 -12.57
CA LEU A 208 20.04 2.39 -11.96
C LEU A 208 21.21 1.84 -12.78
N SER A 209 22.20 2.67 -12.99
CA SER A 209 23.51 2.23 -13.48
C SER A 209 24.42 1.77 -12.34
N ASP A 210 24.22 2.34 -11.14
CA ASP A 210 24.95 1.99 -9.93
C ASP A 210 24.03 2.13 -8.69
N ALA A 211 24.19 1.25 -7.71
CA ALA A 211 23.37 1.24 -6.51
C ALA A 211 23.59 2.47 -5.61
N SER A 212 24.76 3.12 -5.69
CA SER A 212 25.04 4.36 -4.95
C SER A 212 24.08 5.51 -5.28
N GLN A 213 23.40 5.43 -6.44
CA GLN A 213 22.38 6.39 -6.84
C GLN A 213 21.11 6.33 -5.95
N LEU A 214 20.96 5.31 -5.12
CA LEU A 214 19.85 5.23 -4.16
C LEU A 214 19.97 6.22 -3.00
N GLY A 215 21.18 6.66 -2.67
CA GLY A 215 21.49 7.43 -1.48
C GLY A 215 22.02 6.53 -0.36
N LYS A 216 22.05 7.06 0.86
CA LYS A 216 22.58 6.35 2.04
C LYS A 216 21.47 5.93 3.01
N ASN A 217 20.47 6.77 3.15
CA ASN A 217 19.35 6.59 4.09
C ASN A 217 18.15 6.04 3.32
N ILE A 218 18.02 4.72 3.30
CA ILE A 218 17.02 4.04 2.49
C ILE A 218 15.97 3.40 3.39
N VAL A 219 14.71 3.74 3.16
CA VAL A 219 13.57 3.08 3.81
C VAL A 219 12.90 2.15 2.79
N VAL A 220 12.75 0.88 3.15
CA VAL A 220 12.05 -0.10 2.34
C VAL A 220 10.65 -0.35 2.88
N GLN A 221 9.67 -0.39 1.99
CA GLN A 221 8.26 -0.49 2.29
C GLN A 221 7.56 -1.51 1.38
N GLY A 222 6.28 -1.75 1.66
CA GLY A 222 5.47 -2.70 0.93
C GLY A 222 5.55 -4.12 1.49
N GLY A 223 4.46 -4.89 1.30
CA GLY A 223 4.32 -6.23 1.88
C GLY A 223 5.39 -7.23 1.41
N THR A 224 6.03 -6.98 0.27
CA THR A 224 7.08 -7.85 -0.27
C THR A 224 8.33 -7.83 0.61
N PHE A 225 8.61 -6.73 1.31
CA PHE A 225 9.74 -6.63 2.21
C PHE A 225 9.57 -7.36 3.56
N TYR A 226 8.38 -7.90 3.87
CA TYR A 226 8.24 -8.87 4.97
C TYR A 226 8.98 -10.19 4.69
N ASN A 227 9.36 -10.44 3.43
CA ASN A 227 10.24 -11.53 3.06
C ASN A 227 11.69 -11.13 3.34
N ASP A 228 12.29 -11.74 4.37
CA ASP A 228 13.67 -11.45 4.79
C ASP A 228 14.71 -11.77 3.70
N ALA A 229 14.42 -12.73 2.82
CA ALA A 229 15.31 -13.01 1.70
C ALA A 229 15.29 -11.89 0.65
N VAL A 230 14.15 -11.22 0.46
CA VAL A 230 14.06 -10.03 -0.41
C VAL A 230 14.82 -8.87 0.21
N LEU A 231 14.61 -8.62 1.50
CA LEU A 231 15.37 -7.59 2.24
C LEU A 231 16.88 -7.82 2.12
N ARG A 232 17.34 -9.04 2.44
CA ARG A 232 18.76 -9.38 2.38
C ARG A 232 19.32 -9.33 0.96
N SER A 233 18.53 -9.68 -0.04
CA SER A 233 18.91 -9.54 -1.45
C SER A 233 19.10 -8.06 -1.84
N PHE A 234 18.23 -7.19 -1.34
CA PHE A 234 18.36 -5.75 -1.54
C PHE A 234 19.66 -5.22 -0.93
N GLU A 235 19.90 -5.48 0.34
CA GLU A 235 21.10 -5.03 1.05
C GLU A 235 22.40 -5.50 0.37
N LYS A 236 22.43 -6.77 -0.07
CA LYS A 236 23.59 -7.32 -0.79
C LYS A 236 23.81 -6.70 -2.16
N ILE A 237 22.76 -6.37 -2.89
CA ILE A 237 22.86 -5.74 -4.22
C ILE A 237 23.16 -4.25 -4.09
N ALA A 238 22.51 -3.58 -3.15
CA ALA A 238 22.70 -2.14 -2.91
C ALA A 238 24.01 -1.82 -2.18
N GLY A 239 24.57 -2.78 -1.44
CA GLY A 239 25.78 -2.60 -0.65
C GLY A 239 25.60 -1.72 0.57
N VAL A 240 24.35 -1.48 1.00
CA VAL A 240 23.98 -0.66 2.15
C VAL A 240 22.91 -1.37 2.99
N GLU A 241 22.91 -1.12 4.26
CA GLU A 241 21.78 -1.48 5.13
C GLU A 241 20.63 -0.50 4.91
N CYS A 242 19.40 -0.96 5.14
CA CYS A 242 18.21 -0.13 4.98
C CYS A 242 17.28 -0.27 6.19
N VAL A 243 16.46 0.73 6.40
CA VAL A 243 15.41 0.71 7.43
C VAL A 243 14.18 0.02 6.86
N ARG A 244 13.78 -1.09 7.49
CA ARG A 244 12.49 -1.75 7.24
C ARG A 244 11.63 -1.62 8.48
N PRO A 245 10.62 -0.74 8.50
CA PRO A 245 9.66 -0.67 9.59
C PRO A 245 8.88 -1.97 9.77
N ASP A 246 8.52 -2.31 11.01
CA ASP A 246 7.68 -3.49 11.29
C ASP A 246 6.31 -3.41 10.60
N ILE A 247 5.88 -2.20 10.28
CA ILE A 247 4.64 -1.88 9.58
C ILE A 247 4.82 -1.67 8.08
N ALA A 248 5.89 -2.19 7.48
CA ALA A 248 6.27 -1.96 6.09
C ALA A 248 5.10 -2.14 5.08
N GLY A 249 4.16 -3.05 5.35
CA GLY A 249 3.02 -3.33 4.48
C GLY A 249 1.88 -2.32 4.56
N ILE A 250 1.88 -1.41 5.52
CA ILE A 250 0.80 -0.42 5.72
C ILE A 250 1.29 1.03 5.75
N MET A 251 2.50 1.28 5.26
CA MET A 251 3.15 2.59 5.35
C MET A 251 2.34 3.72 4.70
N GLY A 252 1.70 3.49 3.56
CA GLY A 252 0.82 4.49 2.94
C GLY A 252 -0.34 4.88 3.87
N ALA A 253 -0.97 3.91 4.55
CA ALA A 253 -2.03 4.17 5.51
C ALA A 253 -1.50 4.92 6.74
N PHE A 254 -0.37 4.49 7.28
CA PHE A 254 0.25 5.13 8.43
C PHE A 254 0.66 6.57 8.13
N GLY A 255 1.28 6.81 6.98
CA GLY A 255 1.73 8.17 6.60
C GLY A 255 0.59 9.16 6.48
N ALA A 256 -0.52 8.77 5.93
CA ALA A 256 -1.60 9.73 5.85
C ALA A 256 -2.41 9.84 7.16
N ALA A 257 -2.35 8.87 8.07
CA ALA A 257 -2.78 9.10 9.45
C ALA A 257 -1.89 10.15 10.15
N LEU A 258 -0.59 10.15 9.87
CA LEU A 258 0.33 11.19 10.35
C LEU A 258 0.00 12.56 9.73
N ILE A 259 -0.33 12.62 8.44
CA ILE A 259 -0.76 13.84 7.76
C ILE A 259 -2.06 14.37 8.37
N ALA A 260 -3.04 13.50 8.62
CA ALA A 260 -4.29 13.89 9.30
C ALA A 260 -4.01 14.48 10.69
N ARG A 261 -3.07 13.89 11.43
CA ARG A 261 -2.63 14.41 12.73
C ARG A 261 -2.00 15.80 12.62
N GLU A 262 -1.12 16.00 11.66
CA GLU A 262 -0.41 17.26 11.46
C GLU A 262 -1.35 18.39 11.04
N ARG A 263 -2.34 18.09 10.19
CA ARG A 263 -3.33 19.07 9.71
C ARG A 263 -4.44 19.36 10.71
N HIS A 264 -4.54 18.59 11.78
CA HIS A 264 -5.57 18.81 12.78
C HIS A 264 -5.31 20.07 13.59
N GLU A 265 -6.26 21.01 13.56
CA GLU A 265 -6.24 22.21 14.37
C GLU A 265 -7.12 22.06 15.62
N ALA A 266 -6.71 22.71 16.72
CA ALA A 266 -7.46 22.67 17.95
C ALA A 266 -8.87 23.26 17.76
N GLY A 267 -9.91 22.46 18.08
CA GLY A 267 -11.31 22.85 17.91
C GLY A 267 -11.90 22.47 16.56
N TYR A 268 -11.12 21.94 15.62
CA TYR A 268 -11.64 21.39 14.37
C TYR A 268 -12.58 20.23 14.64
N GLN A 269 -13.71 20.20 13.93
CA GLN A 269 -14.66 19.10 13.98
C GLN A 269 -14.60 18.35 12.65
N THR A 270 -14.28 17.07 12.73
CA THR A 270 -14.21 16.21 11.53
C THR A 270 -15.55 16.17 10.80
N SER A 271 -15.47 16.20 9.48
CA SER A 271 -16.61 15.98 8.59
C SER A 271 -16.94 14.49 8.40
N MET A 272 -16.05 13.60 8.84
CA MET A 272 -16.22 12.15 8.70
C MET A 272 -17.56 11.69 9.29
N LEU A 273 -18.26 10.84 8.56
CA LEU A 273 -19.54 10.28 8.99
C LEU A 273 -19.41 9.58 10.35
N SER A 274 -20.39 9.81 11.23
CA SER A 274 -20.52 9.08 12.49
C SER A 274 -20.83 7.59 12.24
N ILE A 275 -20.67 6.75 13.27
CA ILE A 275 -20.97 5.31 13.14
C ILE A 275 -22.46 5.07 12.79
N GLU A 276 -23.36 5.91 13.31
CA GLU A 276 -24.80 5.84 13.00
C GLU A 276 -25.04 6.17 11.52
N GLN A 277 -24.38 7.22 11.01
CA GLN A 277 -24.45 7.59 9.60
C GLN A 277 -23.82 6.53 8.69
N ILE A 278 -22.67 5.95 9.08
CA ILE A 278 -22.03 4.85 8.33
C ILE A 278 -22.93 3.61 8.31
N ASN A 279 -23.68 3.35 9.38
CA ASN A 279 -24.64 2.24 9.42
C ASN A 279 -25.85 2.47 8.52
N ALA A 280 -26.26 3.71 8.34
CA ALA A 280 -27.36 4.13 7.47
C ALA A 280 -26.92 4.39 6.02
N LEU A 281 -25.60 4.40 5.74
CA LEU A 281 -25.07 4.65 4.41
C LEU A 281 -25.41 3.52 3.45
N THR A 282 -26.06 3.87 2.36
CA THR A 282 -26.29 2.98 1.21
C THR A 282 -25.68 3.61 -0.04
N PHE A 283 -25.34 2.80 -1.01
CA PHE A 283 -24.81 3.29 -2.28
C PHE A 283 -25.23 2.39 -3.44
N ASP A 284 -25.35 2.98 -4.61
CA ASP A 284 -25.49 2.27 -5.87
C ASP A 284 -24.37 2.65 -6.83
N THR A 285 -24.08 1.75 -7.76
CA THR A 285 -23.03 1.92 -8.75
C THR A 285 -23.61 1.74 -10.15
N LYS A 286 -23.42 2.72 -11.03
CA LYS A 286 -23.86 2.69 -12.39
C LYS A 286 -22.68 2.87 -13.35
N LEU A 287 -22.65 2.05 -14.39
CA LEU A 287 -21.72 2.23 -15.52
C LEU A 287 -22.34 3.17 -16.56
N ALA A 288 -21.58 4.14 -17.01
CA ALA A 288 -21.96 5.07 -18.06
C ALA A 288 -20.78 5.33 -19.01
N ARG A 289 -21.06 5.76 -20.24
CA ARG A 289 -20.03 6.21 -21.15
C ARG A 289 -19.93 7.73 -21.14
N CYS A 290 -18.71 8.24 -20.99
CA CYS A 290 -18.42 9.66 -21.08
C CYS A 290 -18.83 10.20 -22.44
N GLN A 291 -19.47 11.37 -22.47
CA GLN A 291 -19.85 12.08 -23.70
C GLN A 291 -18.97 13.30 -23.97
N GLY A 292 -17.88 13.50 -23.17
CA GLY A 292 -17.08 14.71 -23.24
C GLY A 292 -16.10 14.76 -24.43
N CYS A 293 -15.72 13.60 -24.99
CA CYS A 293 -14.82 13.53 -26.14
C CYS A 293 -15.02 12.23 -26.94
N THR A 294 -14.27 12.07 -28.02
CA THR A 294 -14.37 10.90 -28.93
C THR A 294 -13.94 9.57 -28.28
N ASN A 295 -13.26 9.58 -27.16
CA ASN A 295 -12.79 8.34 -26.49
C ASN A 295 -13.92 7.56 -25.82
N HIS A 296 -15.03 8.20 -25.49
CA HIS A 296 -16.19 7.57 -24.83
C HIS A 296 -15.80 6.65 -23.67
N CYS A 297 -14.90 7.09 -22.78
CA CYS A 297 -14.39 6.31 -21.66
C CYS A 297 -15.54 5.73 -20.83
N LEU A 298 -15.37 4.50 -20.35
CA LEU A 298 -16.29 3.89 -19.40
C LEU A 298 -16.09 4.53 -18.03
N LEU A 299 -17.16 5.08 -17.48
CA LEU A 299 -17.20 5.70 -16.15
C LEU A 299 -17.94 4.78 -15.18
N THR A 300 -17.45 4.72 -13.97
CA THR A 300 -18.14 4.12 -12.82
C THR A 300 -18.68 5.26 -11.96
N ILE A 301 -19.97 5.44 -11.93
CA ILE A 301 -20.66 6.49 -11.15
C ILE A 301 -21.17 5.85 -9.86
N ASN A 302 -20.68 6.34 -8.72
CA ASN A 302 -21.15 5.91 -7.42
C ASN A 302 -22.06 7.00 -6.83
N ARG A 303 -23.25 6.62 -6.36
CA ARG A 303 -24.20 7.49 -5.67
C ARG A 303 -24.35 7.05 -4.24
N PHE A 304 -24.19 8.00 -3.32
CA PHE A 304 -24.26 7.75 -1.89
C PHE A 304 -25.54 8.33 -1.31
N TYR A 305 -26.21 7.55 -0.47
CA TYR A 305 -27.46 7.93 0.16
C TYR A 305 -27.33 7.78 1.68
N LEU A 306 -27.54 8.88 2.39
CA LEU A 306 -27.68 8.86 3.84
C LEU A 306 -29.19 8.89 4.14
N LEU A 307 -29.69 7.83 4.75
CA LEU A 307 -31.06 7.81 5.25
C LEU A 307 -31.14 8.79 6.42
N CYS A 308 -31.83 9.91 6.22
CA CYS A 308 -32.12 10.86 7.28
C CYS A 308 -33.23 10.26 8.16
N PRO A 309 -33.07 10.17 9.50
CA PRO A 309 -34.10 9.66 10.37
C PRO A 309 -35.32 10.60 10.54
N LEU A 310 -35.31 11.80 9.93
CA LEU A 310 -36.38 12.74 9.93
C LEU A 310 -36.85 13.07 8.51
N PRO A 311 -38.14 13.20 8.24
CA PRO A 311 -38.67 13.56 6.93
C PRO A 311 -38.46 15.07 6.67
N SER A 312 -37.27 15.55 6.52
CA SER A 312 -36.98 16.91 6.08
C SER A 312 -36.46 16.92 4.63
N LYS A 313 -36.88 17.95 3.87
CA LYS A 313 -36.65 18.10 2.43
C LYS A 313 -35.17 18.31 2.03
N ASP A 314 -34.23 18.23 2.97
CA ASP A 314 -32.80 18.51 2.79
C ASP A 314 -31.93 17.26 2.89
N CYS A 315 -32.38 16.13 2.35
CA CYS A 315 -31.49 14.99 2.13
C CYS A 315 -30.44 15.38 1.07
N MET A 316 -29.21 15.60 1.50
CA MET A 316 -28.11 15.94 0.59
C MET A 316 -27.75 14.72 -0.26
N TYR A 317 -28.10 14.79 -1.53
CA TYR A 317 -27.52 13.92 -2.57
C TYR A 317 -26.18 14.50 -2.99
N LYS A 318 -25.11 13.76 -2.86
CA LYS A 318 -23.83 14.13 -3.44
C LYS A 318 -23.54 13.15 -4.59
N GLU A 319 -23.72 13.62 -5.82
CA GLU A 319 -23.21 12.93 -7.03
C GLU A 319 -21.71 13.23 -7.17
N ILE A 320 -20.91 12.18 -7.36
CA ILE A 320 -19.48 12.28 -7.63
C ILE A 320 -19.25 11.60 -8.96
N HIS A 321 -18.73 12.37 -9.89
CA HIS A 321 -18.38 11.94 -11.23
C HIS A 321 -16.91 11.55 -11.31
#